data_3a39691518e61271cc5170665b27cd23
#
_entry.id   3a39691518e61271cc5170665b27cd23
#
_cell.length_a   1.000
_cell.length_b   1.000
_cell.length_c   1.000
_cell.angle_alpha   90.00
_cell.angle_beta   90.00
_cell.angle_gamma   90.00
#
_symmetry.space_group_name_H-M   'P 1'
#
loop_
_entity.id
_entity.type
_entity.pdbx_description
1 polymer ?
#
loop_
_entity_poly.entity_id
_entity_poly.type
_entity_poly.pdbx_seq_one_letter_code
_entity_poly.pdbx_strand_id
1 'polypeptide(L)'
;MSILDRLATSLRQRSDMPNQELARELTERKDAAGILELAENLWNRNSNIASDCIKTLYEIGYLKPELIAPYVNDFLKLIKSRENRLVWGGMLALSTIASLKAEEIFAQMELVKKVTKEGSVITCDNGIKTLAIVAGTKEEYNK
;
A
#
# COMPACT_ATOMS: atom_id res chain seq x y z
N MET A 1 -16.78 -16.95 -5.16
CA MET A 1 -16.99 -15.71 -4.40
C MET A 1 -15.78 -14.79 -4.57
N SER A 2 -16.05 -13.51 -4.69
CA SER A 2 -14.98 -12.51 -4.80
C SER A 2 -14.29 -12.34 -3.45
N ILE A 3 -12.97 -12.09 -3.49
CA ILE A 3 -12.18 -11.71 -2.32
C ILE A 3 -12.79 -10.48 -1.64
N LEU A 4 -13.41 -9.59 -2.42
CA LEU A 4 -14.03 -8.37 -1.88
C LEU A 4 -15.13 -8.67 -0.85
N ASP A 5 -15.79 -9.83 -0.95
CA ASP A 5 -16.84 -10.21 -0.01
C ASP A 5 -16.29 -10.47 1.40
N ARG A 6 -14.98 -10.65 1.53
CA ARG A 6 -14.32 -10.93 2.80
C ARG A 6 -13.78 -9.67 3.49
N LEU A 7 -13.87 -8.51 2.82
CA LEU A 7 -13.41 -7.25 3.39
C LEU A 7 -14.33 -6.75 4.50
N ALA A 8 -13.77 -5.96 5.43
CA ALA A 8 -14.52 -5.43 6.57
C ALA A 8 -15.79 -4.69 6.15
N THR A 9 -15.70 -3.83 5.12
CA THR A 9 -16.85 -3.09 4.59
C THR A 9 -17.95 -4.04 4.10
N SER A 10 -17.58 -5.07 3.34
CA SER A 10 -18.52 -6.04 2.80
C SER A 10 -19.20 -6.85 3.90
N LEU A 11 -18.49 -7.10 5.01
CA LEU A 11 -19.01 -7.80 6.17
C LEU A 11 -19.71 -6.87 7.16
N ARG A 12 -19.78 -5.57 6.84
CA ARG A 12 -20.40 -4.54 7.70
C ARG A 12 -19.76 -4.45 9.08
N GLN A 13 -18.46 -4.66 9.15
CA GLN A 13 -17.70 -4.57 10.40
C GLN A 13 -16.87 -3.28 10.44
N ARG A 14 -16.80 -2.68 11.62
CA ARG A 14 -16.00 -1.46 11.84
C ARG A 14 -14.53 -1.77 12.11
N SER A 15 -14.27 -3.00 12.58
CA SER A 15 -12.92 -3.46 12.88
C SER A 15 -12.18 -3.83 11.59
N ASP A 16 -10.86 -3.66 11.58
CA ASP A 16 -9.99 -4.09 10.49
C ASP A 16 -9.65 -5.58 10.56
N MET A 17 -10.15 -6.32 11.56
CA MET A 17 -9.85 -7.73 11.74
C MET A 17 -10.10 -8.58 10.49
N PRO A 18 -11.25 -8.43 9.77
CA PRO A 18 -11.44 -9.22 8.56
C PRO A 18 -10.36 -8.97 7.50
N ASN A 19 -9.89 -7.72 7.37
CA ASN A 19 -8.86 -7.37 6.41
C ASN A 19 -7.52 -8.00 6.81
N GLN A 20 -7.20 -8.01 8.11
CA GLN A 20 -5.97 -8.61 8.62
C GLN A 20 -5.99 -10.13 8.46
N GLU A 21 -7.11 -10.77 8.73
CA GLU A 21 -7.26 -12.22 8.55
C GLU A 21 -7.13 -12.60 7.09
N LEU A 22 -7.76 -11.83 6.20
CA LEU A 22 -7.65 -12.06 4.76
C LEU A 22 -6.19 -11.90 4.30
N ALA A 23 -5.50 -10.88 4.79
CA ALA A 23 -4.09 -10.65 4.45
C ALA A 23 -3.23 -11.85 4.84
N ARG A 24 -3.42 -12.39 6.05
CA ARG A 24 -2.68 -13.56 6.50
C ARG A 24 -2.93 -14.78 5.62
N GLU A 25 -4.21 -15.02 5.29
CA GLU A 25 -4.58 -16.15 4.45
C GLU A 25 -4.00 -16.04 3.04
N LEU A 26 -4.11 -14.88 2.43
CA LEU A 26 -3.55 -14.66 1.09
C LEU A 26 -2.03 -14.80 1.09
N THR A 27 -1.38 -14.36 2.16
CA THR A 27 0.08 -14.47 2.31
C THR A 27 0.49 -15.93 2.45
N GLU A 28 -0.18 -16.69 3.32
CA GLU A 28 0.12 -18.11 3.53
C GLU A 28 -0.04 -18.93 2.26
N ARG A 29 -1.10 -18.65 1.51
CA ARG A 29 -1.40 -19.37 0.27
C ARG A 29 -0.65 -18.81 -0.95
N LYS A 30 0.01 -17.67 -0.81
CA LYS A 30 0.65 -16.95 -1.92
C LYS A 30 -0.35 -16.78 -3.06
N ASP A 31 -1.56 -16.35 -2.73
CA ASP A 31 -2.68 -16.24 -3.66
C ASP A 31 -2.55 -15.02 -4.56
N ALA A 32 -1.79 -15.17 -5.65
CA ALA A 32 -1.54 -14.09 -6.59
C ALA A 32 -2.82 -13.53 -7.20
N ALA A 33 -3.79 -14.38 -7.51
CA ALA A 33 -5.06 -13.95 -8.11
C ALA A 33 -5.87 -13.10 -7.14
N GLY A 34 -5.94 -13.50 -5.86
CA GLY A 34 -6.63 -12.73 -4.83
C GLY A 34 -5.96 -11.37 -4.59
N ILE A 35 -4.64 -11.35 -4.55
CA ILE A 35 -3.88 -10.11 -4.38
C ILE A 35 -4.09 -9.18 -5.57
N LEU A 36 -4.09 -9.71 -6.79
CA LEU A 36 -4.38 -8.93 -8.00
C LEU A 36 -5.77 -8.29 -7.92
N GLU A 37 -6.77 -9.05 -7.47
CA GLU A 37 -8.13 -8.52 -7.34
C GLU A 37 -8.16 -7.33 -6.37
N LEU A 38 -7.45 -7.41 -5.26
CA LEU A 38 -7.34 -6.28 -4.32
C LEU A 38 -6.70 -5.07 -5.00
N ALA A 39 -5.61 -5.27 -5.74
CA ALA A 39 -4.91 -4.18 -6.42
C ALA A 39 -5.80 -3.51 -7.48
N GLU A 40 -6.56 -4.30 -8.23
CA GLU A 40 -7.48 -3.77 -9.23
C GLU A 40 -8.60 -2.95 -8.61
N ASN A 41 -8.97 -3.24 -7.37
CA ASN A 41 -10.05 -2.57 -6.65
C ASN A 41 -9.60 -1.39 -5.77
N LEU A 42 -8.34 -0.98 -5.88
CA LEU A 42 -7.87 0.28 -5.30
C LEU A 42 -8.61 1.48 -5.89
N TRP A 43 -9.19 1.30 -7.08
CA TRP A 43 -9.93 2.32 -7.82
C TRP A 43 -11.44 2.10 -7.75
N ASN A 44 -11.90 1.26 -6.82
CA ASN A 44 -13.32 0.98 -6.64
C ASN A 44 -14.07 2.27 -6.29
N ARG A 45 -15.25 2.45 -6.87
CA ARG A 45 -16.09 3.62 -6.62
C ARG A 45 -16.51 3.76 -5.17
N ASN A 46 -16.68 2.64 -4.48
CA ASN A 46 -16.93 2.64 -3.04
C ASN A 46 -15.60 2.86 -2.35
N SER A 47 -15.38 4.06 -1.80
CA SER A 47 -14.13 4.41 -1.16
C SER A 47 -13.82 3.54 0.07
N ASN A 48 -14.84 2.99 0.71
CA ASN A 48 -14.65 2.07 1.83
C ASN A 48 -14.06 0.74 1.34
N ILE A 49 -14.50 0.24 0.20
CA ILE A 49 -13.93 -0.97 -0.41
C ILE A 49 -12.49 -0.70 -0.84
N ALA A 50 -12.24 0.43 -1.51
CA ALA A 50 -10.88 0.81 -1.91
C ALA A 50 -9.96 0.92 -0.68
N SER A 51 -10.45 1.52 0.40
CA SER A 51 -9.69 1.65 1.65
C SER A 51 -9.38 0.29 2.26
N ASP A 52 -10.35 -0.63 2.27
CA ASP A 52 -10.13 -1.99 2.78
C ASP A 52 -9.11 -2.74 1.91
N CYS A 53 -9.16 -2.55 0.60
CA CYS A 53 -8.19 -3.17 -0.31
C CYS A 53 -6.77 -2.73 0.00
N ILE A 54 -6.53 -1.42 0.16
CA ILE A 54 -5.18 -0.96 0.46
C ILE A 54 -4.73 -1.40 1.85
N LYS A 55 -5.62 -1.45 2.84
CA LYS A 55 -5.30 -1.95 4.17
C LYS A 55 -4.87 -3.41 4.12
N THR A 56 -5.61 -4.23 3.38
CA THR A 56 -5.27 -5.64 3.21
C THR A 56 -3.90 -5.79 2.53
N LEU A 57 -3.66 -4.98 1.50
CA LEU A 57 -2.39 -5.02 0.76
C LEU A 57 -1.21 -4.62 1.65
N TYR A 58 -1.30 -3.53 2.43
CA TYR A 58 -0.16 -3.16 3.25
C TYR A 58 0.06 -4.14 4.42
N GLU A 59 -1.00 -4.79 4.90
CA GLU A 59 -0.84 -5.85 5.89
C GLU A 59 -0.06 -7.04 5.30
N ILE A 60 -0.32 -7.39 4.03
CA ILE A 60 0.48 -8.38 3.30
C ILE A 60 1.92 -7.89 3.20
N GLY A 61 2.11 -6.60 2.94
CA GLY A 61 3.44 -5.99 2.85
C GLY A 61 4.27 -6.17 4.13
N TYR A 62 3.65 -6.06 5.29
CA TYR A 62 4.32 -6.32 6.56
C TYR A 62 4.72 -7.78 6.72
N LEU A 63 3.92 -8.70 6.19
CA LEU A 63 4.17 -10.14 6.33
C LEU A 63 5.13 -10.66 5.27
N LYS A 64 4.93 -10.26 4.01
CA LYS A 64 5.74 -10.73 2.89
C LYS A 64 5.71 -9.71 1.76
N PRO A 65 6.57 -8.69 1.82
CA PRO A 65 6.50 -7.55 0.89
C PRO A 65 6.66 -7.92 -0.58
N GLU A 66 7.39 -8.98 -0.91
CA GLU A 66 7.56 -9.39 -2.29
C GLU A 66 6.24 -9.74 -2.99
N LEU A 67 5.20 -10.09 -2.23
CA LEU A 67 3.89 -10.40 -2.82
C LEU A 67 3.17 -9.16 -3.35
N ILE A 68 3.46 -7.98 -2.80
CA ILE A 68 2.82 -6.74 -3.26
C ILE A 68 3.77 -5.81 -4.01
N ALA A 69 5.06 -6.14 -4.04
CA ALA A 69 6.05 -5.33 -4.74
C ALA A 69 5.71 -5.07 -6.22
N PRO A 70 5.12 -6.04 -6.97
CA PRO A 70 4.74 -5.78 -8.37
C PRO A 70 3.75 -4.63 -8.56
N TYR A 71 3.07 -4.20 -7.50
CA TYR A 71 2.05 -3.14 -7.57
C TYR A 71 2.59 -1.76 -7.16
N VAL A 72 3.91 -1.58 -7.16
CA VAL A 72 4.55 -0.31 -6.78
C VAL A 72 3.98 0.88 -7.54
N ASN A 73 3.74 0.73 -8.85
CA ASN A 73 3.21 1.83 -9.66
C ASN A 73 1.76 2.16 -9.28
N ASP A 74 0.97 1.16 -8.89
CA ASP A 74 -0.39 1.40 -8.39
C ASP A 74 -0.36 2.20 -7.09
N PHE A 75 0.55 1.87 -6.18
CA PHE A 75 0.69 2.62 -4.92
C PHE A 75 1.16 4.05 -5.18
N LEU A 76 2.11 4.24 -6.08
CA LEU A 76 2.58 5.57 -6.46
C LEU A 76 1.45 6.42 -7.06
N LYS A 77 0.56 5.80 -7.82
CA LYS A 77 -0.62 6.47 -8.35
C LYS A 77 -1.63 6.77 -7.25
N LEU A 78 -1.78 5.84 -6.30
CA LEU A 78 -2.76 5.96 -5.22
C LEU A 78 -2.46 7.14 -4.28
N ILE A 79 -1.18 7.46 -4.04
CA ILE A 79 -0.82 8.59 -3.18
C ILE A 79 -1.16 9.95 -3.79
N LYS A 80 -1.61 9.99 -5.04
CA LYS A 80 -2.14 11.20 -5.67
C LYS A 80 -3.62 11.40 -5.39
N SER A 81 -4.27 10.47 -4.69
CA SER A 81 -5.69 10.52 -4.40
C SER A 81 -6.05 11.72 -3.53
N ARG A 82 -7.30 12.16 -3.61
CA ARG A 82 -7.86 13.18 -2.72
C ARG A 82 -8.37 12.58 -1.42
N GLU A 83 -8.53 11.24 -1.37
CA GLU A 83 -9.00 10.52 -0.19
C GLU A 83 -7.82 10.26 0.74
N ASN A 84 -7.82 10.90 1.91
CA ASN A 84 -6.72 10.80 2.86
C ASN A 84 -6.40 9.35 3.26
N ARG A 85 -7.43 8.52 3.44
CA ARG A 85 -7.24 7.10 3.79
C ARG A 85 -6.47 6.34 2.71
N LEU A 86 -6.71 6.67 1.44
CA LEU A 86 -6.03 6.02 0.32
C LEU A 86 -4.59 6.52 0.20
N VAL A 87 -4.37 7.80 0.50
CA VAL A 87 -3.02 8.38 0.47
C VAL A 87 -2.14 7.75 1.53
N TRP A 88 -2.57 7.75 2.80
CA TRP A 88 -1.71 7.17 3.83
C TRP A 88 -1.61 5.65 3.70
N GLY A 89 -2.66 4.98 3.24
CA GLY A 89 -2.60 3.54 2.97
C GLY A 89 -1.60 3.21 1.86
N GLY A 90 -1.62 3.99 0.78
CA GLY A 90 -0.65 3.85 -0.31
C GLY A 90 0.78 4.10 0.15
N MET A 91 0.98 5.12 0.99
CA MET A 91 2.31 5.42 1.53
C MET A 91 2.80 4.31 2.46
N LEU A 92 1.92 3.74 3.29
CA LEU A 92 2.26 2.58 4.11
C LEU A 92 2.70 1.41 3.24
N ALA A 93 1.94 1.11 2.19
CA ALA A 93 2.29 0.03 1.27
C ALA A 93 3.67 0.27 0.63
N LEU A 94 3.94 1.51 0.19
CA LEU A 94 5.24 1.87 -0.36
C LEU A 94 6.36 1.63 0.65
N SER A 95 6.13 1.97 1.93
CA SER A 95 7.15 1.79 2.96
C SER A 95 7.53 0.31 3.13
N THR A 96 6.58 -0.62 2.94
CA THR A 96 6.86 -2.05 3.08
C THR A 96 7.70 -2.61 1.94
N ILE A 97 7.63 -2.01 0.76
CA ILE A 97 8.34 -2.49 -0.43
C ILE A 97 9.49 -1.58 -0.87
N ALA A 98 9.79 -0.55 -0.07
CA ALA A 98 10.78 0.47 -0.46
C ALA A 98 12.16 -0.12 -0.76
N SER A 99 12.59 -1.13 0.00
CA SER A 99 13.89 -1.77 -0.25
C SER A 99 13.88 -2.63 -1.53
N LEU A 100 12.71 -3.16 -1.90
CA LEU A 100 12.58 -4.03 -3.09
C LEU A 100 12.35 -3.23 -4.37
N LYS A 101 11.76 -2.04 -4.25
CA LYS A 101 11.38 -1.21 -5.39
C LYS A 101 11.97 0.20 -5.32
N ALA A 102 13.18 0.30 -4.78
CA ALA A 102 13.87 1.57 -4.59
C ALA A 102 14.00 2.37 -5.88
N GLU A 103 14.30 1.73 -7.00
CA GLU A 103 14.47 2.43 -8.27
C GLU A 103 13.17 3.08 -8.75
N GLU A 104 12.07 2.34 -8.70
CA GLU A 104 10.77 2.85 -9.13
C GLU A 104 10.30 3.99 -8.24
N ILE A 105 10.52 3.86 -6.94
CA ILE A 105 10.16 4.91 -5.99
C ILE A 105 11.06 6.13 -6.17
N PHE A 106 12.36 5.91 -6.36
CA PHE A 106 13.30 6.99 -6.62
C PHE A 106 12.92 7.79 -7.87
N ALA A 107 12.45 7.10 -8.91
CA ALA A 107 12.02 7.76 -10.15
C ALA A 107 10.84 8.72 -9.91
N GLN A 108 10.08 8.52 -8.82
CA GLN A 108 8.94 9.36 -8.43
C GLN A 108 9.23 10.12 -7.14
N MET A 109 10.49 10.36 -6.84
CA MET A 109 10.90 10.94 -5.56
C MET A 109 10.26 12.30 -5.29
N GLU A 110 10.12 13.15 -6.31
CA GLU A 110 9.50 14.46 -6.12
C GLU A 110 8.05 14.34 -5.69
N LEU A 111 7.32 13.37 -6.25
CA LEU A 111 5.95 13.09 -5.84
C LEU A 111 5.90 12.62 -4.39
N VAL A 112 6.77 11.67 -4.02
CA VAL A 112 6.80 11.13 -2.66
C VAL A 112 7.14 12.22 -1.66
N LYS A 113 8.10 13.08 -1.96
CA LYS A 113 8.47 14.22 -1.11
C LYS A 113 7.31 15.18 -0.92
N LYS A 114 6.61 15.51 -2.01
CA LYS A 114 5.47 16.43 -1.97
C LYS A 114 4.36 15.88 -1.09
N VAL A 115 3.99 14.62 -1.31
CA VAL A 115 2.92 13.97 -0.55
C VAL A 115 3.32 13.84 0.93
N THR A 116 4.57 13.51 1.21
CA THR A 116 5.11 13.43 2.57
C THR A 116 4.96 14.77 3.28
N LYS A 117 5.31 15.85 2.61
CA LYS A 117 5.29 17.21 3.17
C LYS A 117 3.87 17.72 3.41
N GLU A 118 2.94 17.40 2.51
CA GLU A 118 1.59 17.93 2.54
C GLU A 118 0.57 17.02 3.24
N GLY A 119 0.96 15.77 3.56
CA GLY A 119 0.04 14.75 4.05
C GLY A 119 -0.22 14.82 5.55
N SER A 120 -1.10 13.93 5.99
CA SER A 120 -1.39 13.72 7.41
C SER A 120 -0.17 13.17 8.14
N VAL A 121 -0.25 13.09 9.48
CA VAL A 121 0.84 12.56 10.31
C VAL A 121 1.24 11.15 9.86
N ILE A 122 0.27 10.27 9.60
CA ILE A 122 0.54 8.89 9.15
C ILE A 122 1.27 8.91 7.79
N THR A 123 0.81 9.74 6.87
CA THR A 123 1.43 9.88 5.55
C THR A 123 2.85 10.43 5.67
N CYS A 124 3.04 11.45 6.49
CA CYS A 124 4.35 12.06 6.72
C CYS A 124 5.35 11.04 7.28
N ASP A 125 4.96 10.33 8.34
CA ASP A 125 5.83 9.35 8.99
C ASP A 125 6.25 8.24 8.04
N ASN A 126 5.32 7.71 7.26
CA ASN A 126 5.61 6.62 6.32
C ASN A 126 6.32 7.12 5.07
N GLY A 127 6.10 8.36 4.68
CA GLY A 127 6.84 8.99 3.59
C GLY A 127 8.31 9.18 3.95
N ILE A 128 8.59 9.65 5.16
CA ILE A 128 9.96 9.80 5.66
C ILE A 128 10.64 8.43 5.71
N LYS A 129 9.94 7.41 6.22
CA LYS A 129 10.46 6.06 6.28
C LYS A 129 10.78 5.53 4.88
N THR A 130 9.87 5.74 3.93
CA THR A 130 10.05 5.31 2.53
C THR A 130 11.28 5.97 1.92
N LEU A 131 11.41 7.29 2.06
CA LEU A 131 12.54 8.04 1.52
C LEU A 131 13.87 7.59 2.16
N ALA A 132 13.87 7.37 3.47
CA ALA A 132 15.06 6.91 4.18
C ALA A 132 15.51 5.52 3.71
N ILE A 133 14.55 4.60 3.51
CA ILE A 133 14.86 3.24 3.04
C ILE A 133 15.41 3.30 1.61
N VAL A 134 14.81 4.08 0.72
CA VAL A 134 15.28 4.23 -0.66
C VAL A 134 16.71 4.78 -0.67
N ALA A 135 16.97 5.82 0.10
CA ALA A 135 18.30 6.43 0.18
C ALA A 135 19.34 5.44 0.74
N GLY A 136 18.97 4.67 1.76
CA GLY A 136 19.87 3.69 2.36
C GLY A 136 20.11 2.46 1.51
N THR A 137 19.17 2.13 0.62
CA THR A 137 19.27 0.95 -0.25
C THR A 137 20.29 1.16 -1.36
N LYS A 138 20.37 2.39 -1.87
CA LYS A 138 21.26 2.74 -2.98
C LYS A 138 22.07 3.98 -2.63
N GLU A 139 23.37 3.80 -2.37
CA GLU A 139 24.26 4.90 -1.99
C GLU A 139 24.28 6.03 -3.03
N GLU A 140 24.17 5.69 -4.32
CA GLU A 140 24.15 6.70 -5.38
C GLU A 140 23.01 7.69 -5.25
N TYR A 141 21.92 7.33 -4.55
CA TYR A 141 20.79 8.23 -4.32
C TYR A 141 21.09 9.27 -3.24
N ASN A 142 22.14 9.09 -2.49
CA ASN A 142 22.56 10.00 -1.43
C ASN A 142 23.59 11.04 -1.89
N LYS A 143 24.08 10.89 -3.09
CA LYS A 143 25.18 11.74 -3.60
C LYS A 143 24.71 12.89 -4.45
#